data_835358314ebe6d5e46189e40f0de967c
#
_entry.id   835358314ebe6d5e46189e40f0de967c
#
_cell.length_a   1.000
_cell.length_b   1.000
_cell.length_c   1.000
_cell.angle_alpha   90.00
_cell.angle_beta   90.00
_cell.angle_gamma   90.00
#
_symmetry.space_group_name_H-M   'P 1'
#
loop_
_entity.id
_entity.type
_entity.pdbx_description
1 polymer ?
#
loop_
_entity_poly.entity_id
_entity_poly.type
_entity_poly.pdbx_seq_one_letter_code
_entity_poly.pdbx_strand_id
1 'polypeptide(L)'
;MKKGKSNVSAEEKLIDKAQLMGLTAPEMTVLVGGMRVLDTNYDSSKNGVFTKKPGTLSTDYFVNLLDMSTTWKETDKSEQYFVGKDRKSKKTKWKGSRVDLIFGSNSQLRALAEVYACKDSSDKFVKDFVSAWVKVMNADRFAVSYTHLTLPTIRLVG
;
A
#
# COMPACT_ATOMS: atom_id res chain seq x y z
N MET A 1 -5.59 -33.63 8.67
CA MET A 1 -4.60 -33.18 7.67
C MET A 1 -4.81 -31.71 7.40
N LYS A 2 -3.92 -30.87 7.85
CA LYS A 2 -4.03 -29.45 7.57
C LYS A 2 -3.73 -29.25 6.11
N LYS A 3 -4.73 -28.87 5.35
CA LYS A 3 -4.50 -28.38 4.01
C LYS A 3 -3.46 -27.27 4.13
N GLY A 4 -2.35 -27.45 3.45
CA GLY A 4 -1.34 -26.43 3.40
C GLY A 4 -1.97 -25.14 2.96
N LYS A 5 -2.15 -24.23 3.91
CA LYS A 5 -2.34 -22.85 3.56
C LYS A 5 -1.14 -22.53 2.73
N SER A 6 -1.36 -21.97 1.57
CA SER A 6 -0.30 -21.44 0.78
C SER A 6 0.59 -20.66 1.75
N ASN A 7 1.81 -21.13 1.94
CA ASN A 7 2.75 -20.54 2.89
C ASN A 7 3.35 -19.24 2.36
N VAL A 8 2.72 -18.67 1.34
CA VAL A 8 3.18 -17.41 0.78
C VAL A 8 2.75 -16.29 1.73
N SER A 9 3.71 -15.63 2.31
CA SER A 9 3.44 -14.53 3.22
C SER A 9 2.82 -13.35 2.48
N ALA A 10 2.15 -12.46 3.22
CA ALA A 10 1.62 -11.23 2.65
C ALA A 10 2.74 -10.36 2.05
N GLU A 11 3.94 -10.43 2.61
CA GLU A 11 5.12 -9.75 2.10
C GLU A 11 5.50 -10.26 0.72
N GLU A 12 5.57 -11.56 0.56
CA GLU A 12 5.91 -12.18 -0.72
C GLU A 12 4.87 -11.87 -1.79
N LYS A 13 3.60 -11.92 -1.45
CA LYS A 13 2.53 -11.58 -2.37
C LYS A 13 2.61 -10.13 -2.84
N LEU A 14 2.92 -9.22 -1.94
CA LEU A 14 3.05 -7.81 -2.26
C LEU A 14 4.25 -7.56 -3.18
N ILE A 15 5.38 -8.18 -2.88
CA ILE A 15 6.60 -8.08 -3.69
C ILE A 15 6.36 -8.67 -5.07
N ASP A 16 5.75 -9.84 -5.16
CA ASP A 16 5.44 -10.49 -6.43
C ASP A 16 4.55 -9.61 -7.29
N LYS A 17 3.53 -9.02 -6.69
CA LYS A 17 2.63 -8.13 -7.41
C LYS A 17 3.35 -6.89 -7.91
N ALA A 18 4.22 -6.31 -7.08
CA ALA A 18 5.03 -5.16 -7.48
C ALA A 18 5.95 -5.51 -8.65
N GLN A 19 6.58 -6.68 -8.63
CA GLN A 19 7.44 -7.14 -9.72
C GLN A 19 6.66 -7.32 -11.03
N LEU A 20 5.46 -7.91 -10.95
CA LEU A 20 4.60 -8.05 -12.12
C LEU A 20 4.24 -6.71 -12.75
N MET A 21 4.11 -5.69 -11.94
CA MET A 21 3.79 -4.33 -12.40
C MET A 21 5.04 -3.51 -12.74
N GLY A 22 6.23 -4.09 -12.57
CA GLY A 22 7.49 -3.39 -12.82
C GLY A 22 7.81 -2.31 -11.80
N LEU A 23 7.24 -2.40 -10.59
CA LEU A 23 7.44 -1.40 -9.56
C LEU A 23 8.64 -1.71 -8.68
N THR A 24 9.37 -0.68 -8.31
CA THR A 24 10.40 -0.78 -7.27
C THR A 24 9.76 -0.75 -5.88
N ALA A 25 10.50 -1.11 -4.84
CA ALA A 25 10.00 -1.05 -3.48
C ALA A 25 9.55 0.36 -3.05
N PRO A 26 10.30 1.44 -3.33
CA PRO A 26 9.81 2.79 -3.04
C PRO A 26 8.52 3.13 -3.79
N GLU A 27 8.41 2.77 -5.06
CA GLU A 27 7.22 3.02 -5.87
C GLU A 27 5.99 2.30 -5.30
N MET A 28 6.14 1.04 -4.93
CA MET A 28 5.09 0.27 -4.29
C MET A 28 4.67 0.91 -2.97
N THR A 29 5.63 1.34 -2.17
CA THR A 29 5.38 1.96 -0.87
C THR A 29 4.53 3.22 -1.00
N VAL A 30 4.89 4.13 -1.90
CA VAL A 30 4.12 5.37 -2.08
C VAL A 30 2.73 5.10 -2.65
N LEU A 31 2.59 4.10 -3.51
CA LEU A 31 1.28 3.75 -4.05
C LEU A 31 0.35 3.21 -2.99
N VAL A 32 0.83 2.30 -2.16
CA VAL A 32 0.00 1.76 -1.07
C VAL A 32 -0.41 2.89 -0.12
N GLY A 33 0.55 3.67 0.36
CA GLY A 33 0.27 4.75 1.30
C GLY A 33 -0.66 5.81 0.73
N GLY A 34 -0.45 6.20 -0.52
CA GLY A 34 -1.29 7.20 -1.18
C GLY A 34 -2.70 6.72 -1.44
N MET A 35 -2.85 5.50 -1.94
CA MET A 35 -4.17 4.93 -2.19
C MET A 35 -4.97 4.75 -0.91
N ARG A 36 -4.30 4.41 0.19
CA ARG A 36 -4.97 4.27 1.50
C ARG A 36 -5.51 5.61 2.00
N VAL A 37 -4.71 6.67 1.95
CA VAL A 37 -5.21 7.99 2.42
C VAL A 37 -6.24 8.59 1.48
N LEU A 38 -6.24 8.20 0.21
CA LEU A 38 -7.29 8.59 -0.73
C LEU A 38 -8.58 7.81 -0.55
N ASP A 39 -8.58 6.80 0.34
CA ASP A 39 -9.74 5.97 0.67
C ASP A 39 -10.27 5.24 -0.57
N THR A 40 -9.38 4.65 -1.34
CA THR A 40 -9.71 3.98 -2.60
C THR A 40 -9.80 2.46 -2.46
N ASN A 41 -10.08 1.95 -1.26
CA ASN A 41 -10.25 0.53 -1.05
C ASN A 41 -11.44 0.01 -1.85
N TYR A 42 -11.22 -1.03 -2.63
CA TYR A 42 -12.23 -1.52 -3.56
C TYR A 42 -13.49 -2.05 -2.87
N ASP A 43 -13.35 -2.53 -1.62
CA ASP A 43 -14.46 -3.06 -0.83
C ASP A 43 -15.08 -2.01 0.10
N SER A 44 -14.73 -0.77 -0.07
CA SER A 44 -15.15 0.35 0.79
C SER A 44 -14.78 0.20 2.25
N SER A 45 -13.88 -0.73 2.58
CA SER A 45 -13.40 -0.89 3.95
C SER A 45 -12.50 0.27 4.36
N LYS A 46 -12.32 0.46 5.64
CA LYS A 46 -11.42 1.48 6.18
C LYS A 46 -10.06 0.90 6.61
N ASN A 47 -9.75 -0.32 6.19
CA ASN A 47 -8.48 -0.93 6.50
C ASN A 47 -7.33 -0.14 5.86
N GLY A 48 -6.39 0.27 6.66
CA GLY A 48 -5.23 1.03 6.20
C GLY A 48 -5.47 2.52 5.98
N VAL A 49 -6.69 3.01 6.17
CA VAL A 49 -6.98 4.43 6.01
C VAL A 49 -6.56 5.15 7.29
N PHE A 50 -5.24 5.38 7.43
CA PHE A 50 -4.64 5.94 8.63
C PHE A 50 -4.58 7.46 8.55
N THR A 51 -5.70 8.09 8.33
CA THR A 51 -5.78 9.55 8.23
C THR A 51 -7.14 10.04 8.73
N LYS A 52 -7.13 11.23 9.31
CA LYS A 52 -8.36 11.93 9.70
C LYS A 52 -8.99 12.70 8.54
N LYS A 53 -8.29 12.76 7.39
CA LYS A 53 -8.75 13.47 6.19
C LYS A 53 -8.73 12.54 4.98
N PRO A 54 -9.61 11.52 4.94
CA PRO A 54 -9.67 10.62 3.79
C PRO A 54 -9.97 11.39 2.51
N GLY A 55 -9.37 10.96 1.42
CA GLY A 55 -9.51 11.64 0.13
C GLY A 55 -8.48 12.72 -0.13
N THR A 56 -7.60 12.99 0.82
CA THR A 56 -6.50 13.95 0.65
C THR A 56 -5.18 13.21 0.56
N LEU A 57 -4.42 13.44 -0.49
CA LEU A 57 -3.13 12.82 -0.67
C LEU A 57 -2.11 13.42 0.30
N SER A 58 -1.70 12.64 1.28
CA SER A 58 -0.79 13.08 2.33
C SER A 58 0.08 11.94 2.83
N THR A 59 1.05 12.24 3.67
CA THR A 59 1.95 11.26 4.30
C THR A 59 1.35 10.64 5.56
N ASP A 60 0.10 10.92 5.88
CA ASP A 60 -0.53 10.48 7.13
C ASP A 60 -0.49 8.96 7.32
N TYR A 61 -0.58 8.18 6.25
CA TYR A 61 -0.48 6.73 6.34
C TYR A 61 0.80 6.30 7.06
N PHE A 62 1.92 6.86 6.65
CA PHE A 62 3.22 6.51 7.23
C PHE A 62 3.40 7.09 8.62
N VAL A 63 3.00 8.33 8.80
CA VAL A 63 3.12 9.01 10.11
C VAL A 63 2.32 8.24 11.16
N ASN A 64 1.08 7.87 10.85
CA ASN A 64 0.21 7.21 11.80
C ASN A 64 0.54 5.72 11.98
N LEU A 65 1.02 5.05 10.94
CA LEU A 65 1.47 3.67 11.05
C LEU A 65 2.66 3.55 12.01
N LEU A 66 3.60 4.48 11.93
CA LEU A 66 4.83 4.46 12.72
C LEU A 66 4.72 5.20 14.05
N ASP A 67 3.55 5.75 14.38
CA ASP A 67 3.32 6.48 15.59
C ASP A 67 3.51 5.59 16.83
N MET A 68 4.45 5.96 17.68
CA MET A 68 4.79 5.21 18.88
C MET A 68 3.67 5.21 19.93
N SER A 69 2.71 6.13 19.84
CA SER A 69 1.56 6.16 20.74
C SER A 69 0.48 5.15 20.38
N THR A 70 0.63 4.45 19.27
CA THR A 70 -0.32 3.45 18.82
C THR A 70 0.22 2.04 19.07
N THR A 71 -0.61 1.18 19.65
CA THR A 71 -0.30 -0.25 19.77
C THR A 71 -1.20 -1.03 18.84
N TRP A 72 -0.64 -2.02 18.16
CA TRP A 72 -1.36 -2.84 17.20
C TRP A 72 -1.65 -4.21 17.77
N LYS A 73 -2.90 -4.68 17.64
CA LYS A 73 -3.32 -6.02 18.07
C LYS A 73 -4.16 -6.68 16.99
N GLU A 74 -4.02 -7.99 16.90
CA GLU A 74 -4.87 -8.77 16.02
C GLU A 74 -6.32 -8.73 16.50
N THR A 75 -7.24 -8.69 15.54
CA THR A 75 -8.66 -8.65 15.85
C THR A 75 -9.33 -10.01 15.77
N ASP A 76 -8.71 -10.96 15.06
CA ASP A 76 -9.26 -12.29 14.91
C ASP A 76 -8.15 -13.33 14.80
N LYS A 77 -8.56 -14.60 14.75
CA LYS A 77 -7.63 -15.72 14.67
C LYS A 77 -6.99 -15.91 13.29
N SER A 78 -7.42 -15.15 12.30
CA SER A 78 -6.86 -15.26 10.95
C SER A 78 -5.55 -14.52 10.79
N GLU A 79 -5.17 -13.68 11.74
CA GLU A 79 -3.97 -12.85 11.69
C GLU A 79 -3.92 -11.92 10.47
N GLN A 80 -5.07 -11.59 9.91
CA GLN A 80 -5.15 -10.76 8.70
C GLN A 80 -5.54 -9.31 8.98
N TYR A 81 -6.19 -9.06 10.10
CA TYR A 81 -6.68 -7.74 10.47
C TYR A 81 -6.19 -7.33 11.84
N PHE A 82 -5.90 -6.05 11.98
CA PHE A 82 -5.33 -5.50 13.20
C PHE A 82 -6.05 -4.21 13.56
N VAL A 83 -6.05 -3.91 14.86
CA VAL A 83 -6.61 -2.67 15.36
C VAL A 83 -5.49 -1.89 16.03
N GLY A 84 -5.34 -0.63 15.65
CA GLY A 84 -4.45 0.30 16.30
C GLY A 84 -5.16 1.05 17.40
N LYS A 85 -4.68 0.94 18.62
CA LYS A 85 -5.26 1.61 19.79
C LYS A 85 -4.28 2.59 20.39
N ASP A 86 -4.82 3.67 20.96
CA ASP A 86 -4.01 4.60 21.70
C ASP A 86 -3.41 3.89 22.93
N ARG A 87 -2.12 4.02 23.12
CA ARG A 87 -1.41 3.33 24.19
C ARG A 87 -1.88 3.74 25.59
N LYS A 88 -2.29 5.00 25.75
CA LYS A 88 -2.75 5.52 27.03
C LYS A 88 -4.23 5.33 27.24
N SER A 89 -5.06 5.77 26.31
CA SER A 89 -6.51 5.75 26.46
C SER A 89 -7.14 4.43 26.07
N LYS A 90 -6.42 3.56 25.38
CA LYS A 90 -6.91 2.28 24.84
C LYS A 90 -8.05 2.42 23.82
N LYS A 91 -8.29 3.63 23.34
CA LYS A 91 -9.30 3.86 22.29
C LYS A 91 -8.79 3.42 20.93
N THR A 92 -9.67 2.81 20.16
CA THR A 92 -9.36 2.41 18.79
C THR A 92 -9.18 3.64 17.92
N LYS A 93 -8.03 3.75 17.27
CA LYS A 93 -7.74 4.82 16.32
C LYS A 93 -7.89 4.37 14.88
N TRP A 94 -7.34 3.20 14.56
CA TRP A 94 -7.19 2.74 13.19
C TRP A 94 -7.51 1.28 13.06
N LYS A 95 -7.86 0.87 11.86
CA LYS A 95 -7.95 -0.53 11.46
C LYS A 95 -7.01 -0.76 10.31
N GLY A 96 -6.29 -1.85 10.31
CA GLY A 96 -5.34 -2.17 9.26
C GLY A 96 -5.35 -3.63 8.88
N SER A 97 -4.81 -3.93 7.72
CA SER A 97 -4.59 -5.29 7.28
C SER A 97 -3.14 -5.69 7.55
N ARG A 98 -2.84 -6.97 7.38
CA ARG A 98 -1.47 -7.47 7.51
C ARG A 98 -0.53 -6.77 6.54
N VAL A 99 -0.99 -6.47 5.33
CA VAL A 99 -0.20 -5.74 4.33
C VAL A 99 0.22 -4.37 4.87
N ASP A 100 -0.69 -3.68 5.55
CA ASP A 100 -0.38 -2.36 6.11
C ASP A 100 0.68 -2.45 7.19
N LEU A 101 0.60 -3.47 8.05
CA LEU A 101 1.56 -3.61 9.15
C LEU A 101 2.95 -4.04 8.69
N ILE A 102 3.05 -4.64 7.52
CA ILE A 102 4.35 -5.01 6.93
C ILE A 102 5.23 -3.76 6.76
N PHE A 103 4.66 -2.63 6.40
CA PHE A 103 5.41 -1.38 6.25
C PHE A 103 5.96 -0.86 7.57
N GLY A 104 5.48 -1.37 8.69
CA GLY A 104 6.01 -1.02 10.01
C GLY A 104 6.90 -2.12 10.61
N SER A 105 6.87 -3.34 10.08
CA SER A 105 7.59 -4.47 10.65
C SER A 105 8.73 -4.99 9.79
N ASN A 106 8.59 -4.96 8.47
CA ASN A 106 9.67 -5.38 7.57
C ASN A 106 10.75 -4.31 7.54
N SER A 107 12.00 -4.67 7.77
CA SER A 107 13.08 -3.69 7.94
C SER A 107 13.27 -2.76 6.74
N GLN A 108 13.19 -3.29 5.52
CA GLN A 108 13.36 -2.49 4.31
C GLN A 108 12.16 -1.58 4.07
N LEU A 109 10.96 -2.11 4.18
CA LEU A 109 9.73 -1.35 3.98
C LEU A 109 9.53 -0.30 5.06
N ARG A 110 9.90 -0.62 6.29
CA ARG A 110 9.86 0.35 7.40
C ARG A 110 10.82 1.51 7.14
N ALA A 111 12.02 1.24 6.63
CA ALA A 111 12.97 2.30 6.30
C ALA A 111 12.38 3.26 5.26
N LEU A 112 11.71 2.75 4.25
CA LEU A 112 11.01 3.55 3.26
C LEU A 112 9.85 4.33 3.86
N ALA A 113 9.08 3.69 4.73
CA ALA A 113 7.97 4.34 5.41
C ALA A 113 8.48 5.48 6.31
N GLU A 114 9.61 5.31 6.97
CA GLU A 114 10.22 6.35 7.80
C GLU A 114 10.64 7.57 6.97
N VAL A 115 11.15 7.36 5.76
CA VAL A 115 11.49 8.47 4.86
C VAL A 115 10.26 9.32 4.58
N TYR A 116 9.13 8.69 4.26
CA TYR A 116 7.90 9.41 3.94
C TYR A 116 7.16 9.91 5.19
N ALA A 117 7.48 9.40 6.37
CA ALA A 117 6.90 9.90 7.61
C ALA A 117 7.60 11.17 8.13
N CYS A 118 8.72 11.56 7.53
CA CYS A 118 9.41 12.79 7.92
C CYS A 118 8.57 14.02 7.61
N LYS A 119 8.70 15.04 8.45
CA LYS A 119 7.87 16.25 8.34
C LYS A 119 8.04 17.01 7.03
N ASP A 120 9.21 16.93 6.43
CA ASP A 120 9.57 17.66 5.21
C ASP A 120 9.42 16.83 3.94
N SER A 121 8.81 15.66 4.02
CA SER A 121 8.73 14.73 2.90
C SER A 121 7.45 14.84 2.08
N SER A 122 6.55 15.75 2.40
CA SER A 122 5.25 15.86 1.76
C SER A 122 5.36 16.05 0.25
N ASP A 123 6.20 16.99 -0.20
CA ASP A 123 6.38 17.26 -1.63
C ASP A 123 7.00 16.07 -2.35
N LYS A 124 8.01 15.45 -1.73
CA LYS A 124 8.64 14.26 -2.27
C LYS A 124 7.63 13.13 -2.41
N PHE A 125 6.81 12.92 -1.40
CA PHE A 125 5.80 11.87 -1.40
C PHE A 125 4.80 12.07 -2.56
N VAL A 126 4.29 13.27 -2.73
CA VAL A 126 3.32 13.57 -3.80
C VAL A 126 3.96 13.33 -5.17
N LYS A 127 5.19 13.80 -5.37
CA LYS A 127 5.90 13.58 -6.64
C LYS A 127 6.13 12.10 -6.90
N ASP A 128 6.58 11.37 -5.90
CA ASP A 128 6.86 9.94 -6.04
C ASP A 128 5.57 9.16 -6.27
N PHE A 129 4.49 9.52 -5.60
CA PHE A 129 3.18 8.91 -5.81
C PHE A 129 2.68 9.13 -7.23
N VAL A 130 2.72 10.36 -7.72
CA VAL A 130 2.26 10.67 -9.08
C VAL A 130 3.10 9.92 -10.11
N SER A 131 4.41 9.91 -9.93
CA SER A 131 5.31 9.18 -10.83
C SER A 131 5.01 7.69 -10.86
N ALA A 132 4.82 7.07 -9.70
CA ALA A 132 4.48 5.65 -9.60
C ALA A 132 3.10 5.36 -10.18
N TRP A 133 2.13 6.22 -9.93
CA TRP A 133 0.78 6.11 -10.49
C TRP A 133 0.80 6.15 -12.01
N VAL A 134 1.52 7.12 -12.59
CA VAL A 134 1.67 7.24 -14.05
C VAL A 134 2.32 5.99 -14.61
N LYS A 135 3.33 5.46 -13.94
CA LYS A 135 4.00 4.24 -14.37
C LYS A 135 3.05 3.05 -14.44
N VAL A 136 2.22 2.86 -13.41
CA VAL A 136 1.24 1.79 -13.36
C VAL A 136 0.17 1.97 -14.44
N MET A 137 -0.33 3.17 -14.60
CA MET A 137 -1.34 3.46 -15.62
C MET A 137 -0.80 3.26 -17.03
N ASN A 138 0.45 3.63 -17.28
CA ASN A 138 1.10 3.39 -18.56
C ASN A 138 1.36 1.91 -18.81
N ALA A 139 1.70 1.14 -17.80
CA ALA A 139 1.90 -0.29 -17.92
C ALA A 139 0.60 -1.00 -18.30
N ASP A 140 -0.52 -0.66 -17.64
CA ASP A 140 -1.83 -1.17 -17.99
C ASP A 140 -2.22 -0.79 -19.41
N ARG A 141 -2.03 0.45 -19.75
CA ARG A 141 -2.33 0.97 -21.06
C ARG A 141 -1.51 0.29 -22.14
N PHE A 142 -0.23 0.07 -21.88
CA PHE A 142 0.66 -0.63 -22.79
C PHE A 142 0.22 -2.09 -22.95
N ALA A 143 -0.13 -2.77 -21.88
CA ALA A 143 -0.58 -4.15 -21.92
C ALA A 143 -1.87 -4.29 -22.74
N VAL A 144 -2.82 -3.40 -22.56
CA VAL A 144 -4.07 -3.39 -23.34
C VAL A 144 -3.77 -3.11 -24.81
N SER A 145 -2.94 -2.14 -25.11
CA SER A 145 -2.54 -1.80 -26.47
C SER A 145 -1.83 -2.96 -27.14
N TYR A 146 -0.94 -3.64 -26.42
CA TYR A 146 -0.23 -4.80 -26.94
C TYR A 146 -1.20 -5.93 -27.26
N THR A 147 -2.16 -6.19 -26.40
CA THR A 147 -3.19 -7.21 -26.63
C THR A 147 -4.01 -6.90 -27.88
N HIS A 148 -4.39 -5.66 -28.07
CA HIS A 148 -5.10 -5.23 -29.26
C HIS A 148 -4.23 -5.33 -30.51
N LEU A 149 -2.94 -5.07 -30.40
CA LEU A 149 -2.04 -5.13 -31.53
C LEU A 149 -1.81 -6.52 -32.02
N THR A 150 -1.77 -7.49 -31.15
CA THR A 150 -1.55 -8.87 -31.57
C THR A 150 -2.74 -9.45 -32.31
N LEU A 151 -3.89 -8.80 -32.21
CA LEU A 151 -5.04 -9.28 -32.90
C LEU A 151 -5.04 -8.82 -34.31
N PRO A 152 -5.25 -7.62 -34.62
CA PRO A 152 -5.23 -7.16 -35.99
C PRO A 152 -3.89 -6.66 -36.30
N THR A 153 -3.06 -6.79 -35.57
CA THR A 153 -1.82 -6.54 -35.81
C THR A 153 -1.44 -5.38 -36.23
N ILE A 154 -1.36 -4.94 -36.33
CA ILE A 154 -0.89 -4.16 -36.87
C ILE A 154 -1.16 -2.96 -37.15
N ARG A 155 -2.08 -2.77 -37.49
CA ARG A 155 -2.36 -1.59 -37.87
C ARG A 155 -1.82 -0.62 -37.05
N LEU A 156 -1.34 -0.92 -36.23
CA LEU A 156 -0.92 -0.11 -35.43
C LEU A 156 -0.03 0.66 -35.59
N VAL A 157 0.39 0.50 -36.15
CA VAL A 157 1.38 1.14 -36.23
C VAL A 157 1.23 2.18 -36.83
N GLY A 158 0.65 2.34 -37.10
CA GLY A 158 0.57 3.50 -37.82
C GLY A 158 0.50 4.61 -36.96
#